data_53c333b71b7b3e613ffdddd86066a628
#
_entry.id   53c333b71b7b3e613ffdddd86066a628
#
_cell.length_a   1.000
_cell.length_b   1.000
_cell.length_c   1.000
_cell.angle_alpha   90.00
_cell.angle_beta   90.00
_cell.angle_gamma   90.00
#
_symmetry.space_group_name_H-M   'P 1'
#
loop_
_entity.id
_entity.type
_entity.pdbx_description
1 polymer ?
#
loop_
_entity_poly.entity_id
_entity_poly.type
_entity_poly.pdbx_seq_one_letter_code
_entity_poly.pdbx_strand_id
1 'polypeptide(L)'
;MLQSFTGSHLFVLRTFVGNELSVFSPVTDGDVRRVLSKMPSKPSPLDAVPITLLKSCADVFVAIIVRLANLSFTEGHSPARYKKAQVMPLLKKSGLDSSLPSNYRPISNLSTISKVLERLVLVQLRPHLLGSVNFSEYQSGYRTGHSTETALLEVLDSVYTAADDKQLSVIIGLDLSAAFDTVQHDILLNRLRVEFGVTSTALSWLTTYITNREQYVKVGQQSSSTVHLTSVVPQGSVLGPILFAAYTSPVGDIIKSHGVRYHQYADDSYISRCELPTLLPDYLFWQTAQWT
;
A
#
# COMPACT_ATOMS: atom_id res chain seq x y z
N MET A 1 12.62 -12.56 -29.45
CA MET A 1 11.40 -13.23 -29.95
C MET A 1 10.46 -13.34 -28.76
N LEU A 2 9.60 -12.32 -28.54
CA LEU A 2 8.62 -12.29 -27.46
C LEU A 2 7.37 -12.99 -27.96
N GLN A 3 7.12 -14.21 -27.50
CA GLN A 3 5.86 -14.89 -27.73
C GLN A 3 4.79 -14.22 -26.85
N SER A 4 3.75 -13.72 -27.51
CA SER A 4 2.53 -13.22 -26.87
C SER A 4 1.81 -14.38 -26.17
N PHE A 5 1.84 -14.39 -24.84
CA PHE A 5 1.02 -15.30 -24.05
C PHE A 5 -0.40 -14.76 -23.99
N THR A 6 -1.30 -15.31 -24.81
CA THR A 6 -2.75 -15.21 -24.66
C THR A 6 -3.25 -16.33 -23.75
N GLY A 7 -2.93 -16.24 -22.47
CA GLY A 7 -3.55 -17.06 -21.45
C GLY A 7 -4.67 -16.27 -20.79
N SER A 8 -5.92 -16.53 -21.17
CA SER A 8 -7.12 -16.05 -20.48
C SER A 8 -7.23 -16.77 -19.13
N HIS A 9 -6.40 -16.39 -18.15
CA HIS A 9 -6.69 -16.72 -16.78
C HIS A 9 -7.90 -15.87 -16.36
N LEU A 10 -9.03 -16.53 -16.22
CA LEU A 10 -10.22 -15.96 -15.58
C LEU A 10 -9.82 -15.48 -14.18
N PHE A 11 -9.52 -14.20 -14.04
CA PHE A 11 -9.55 -13.54 -12.75
C PHE A 11 -11.00 -13.69 -12.25
N VAL A 12 -11.21 -14.59 -11.32
CA VAL A 12 -12.49 -14.66 -10.59
C VAL A 12 -12.59 -13.32 -9.85
N LEU A 13 -13.39 -12.41 -10.39
CA LEU A 13 -13.72 -11.16 -9.70
C LEU A 13 -14.43 -11.54 -8.41
N ARG A 14 -13.75 -11.32 -7.30
CA ARG A 14 -14.32 -11.53 -5.97
C ARG A 14 -15.33 -10.42 -5.73
N THR A 15 -16.57 -10.79 -5.49
CA THR A 15 -17.62 -9.82 -5.18
C THR A 15 -17.56 -9.42 -3.72
N PHE A 16 -17.81 -8.16 -3.44
CA PHE A 16 -17.92 -7.65 -2.08
C PHE A 16 -19.17 -8.20 -1.38
N VAL A 17 -18.99 -8.59 -0.12
CA VAL A 17 -20.10 -8.99 0.77
C VAL A 17 -19.98 -8.15 2.05
N GLY A 18 -20.99 -7.35 2.34
CA GLY A 18 -21.01 -6.49 3.54
C GLY A 18 -21.64 -5.12 3.28
N ASN A 19 -21.42 -4.20 4.23
CA ASN A 19 -21.89 -2.82 4.10
C ASN A 19 -20.89 -2.01 3.28
N GLU A 20 -21.36 -1.36 2.24
CA GLU A 20 -20.52 -0.51 1.38
C GLU A 20 -19.99 0.72 2.14
N LEU A 21 -18.78 1.15 1.80
CA LEU A 21 -18.23 2.44 2.16
C LEU A 21 -18.55 3.44 1.04
N SER A 22 -19.70 4.08 1.11
CA SER A 22 -20.17 5.01 0.09
C SER A 22 -19.75 6.46 0.33
N VAL A 23 -19.55 6.85 1.60
CA VAL A 23 -19.17 8.20 2.02
C VAL A 23 -18.16 8.13 3.16
N PHE A 24 -17.26 9.10 3.24
CA PHE A 24 -16.48 9.33 4.46
C PHE A 24 -17.29 10.18 5.43
N SER A 25 -17.43 9.69 6.67
CA SER A 25 -18.13 10.41 7.73
C SER A 25 -17.44 11.74 8.05
N PRO A 26 -18.20 12.79 8.38
CA PRO A 26 -17.63 14.05 8.82
C PRO A 26 -16.69 13.87 10.01
N VAL A 27 -15.60 14.62 10.01
CA VAL A 27 -14.62 14.63 11.09
C VAL A 27 -14.85 15.81 12.03
N THR A 28 -14.47 15.62 13.28
CA THR A 28 -14.59 16.61 14.35
C THR A 28 -13.24 17.28 14.67
N ASP A 29 -13.26 18.34 15.44
CA ASP A 29 -12.05 18.97 16.01
C ASP A 29 -11.20 17.95 16.77
N GLY A 30 -11.85 17.07 17.53
CA GLY A 30 -11.18 16.00 18.29
C GLY A 30 -10.41 15.03 17.40
N ASP A 31 -10.95 14.69 16.23
CA ASP A 31 -10.28 13.80 15.28
C ASP A 31 -9.04 14.45 14.69
N VAL A 32 -9.13 15.69 14.28
CA VAL A 32 -7.99 16.44 13.73
C VAL A 32 -6.91 16.66 14.79
N ARG A 33 -7.28 17.01 16.03
CA ARG A 33 -6.31 17.15 17.14
C ARG A 33 -5.59 15.82 17.42
N ARG A 34 -6.33 14.71 17.42
CA ARG A 34 -5.76 13.36 17.60
C ARG A 34 -4.80 12.99 16.48
N VAL A 35 -5.09 13.33 15.25
CA VAL A 35 -4.19 13.12 14.11
C VAL A 35 -2.93 13.98 14.26
N LEU A 36 -3.07 15.29 14.50
CA LEU A 36 -1.94 16.20 14.64
C LEU A 36 -1.02 15.83 15.79
N SER A 37 -1.56 15.40 16.95
CA SER A 37 -0.75 15.02 18.12
C SER A 37 0.15 13.81 17.82
N LYS A 38 -0.34 12.84 17.05
CA LYS A 38 0.39 11.62 16.69
C LYS A 38 1.38 11.80 15.53
N MET A 39 1.30 12.89 14.80
CA MET A 39 2.22 13.13 13.69
C MET A 39 3.61 13.54 14.19
N PRO A 40 4.69 13.05 13.56
CA PRO A 40 6.03 13.54 13.87
C PRO A 40 6.17 15.02 13.52
N SER A 41 6.96 15.76 14.30
CA SER A 41 7.20 17.19 14.07
C SER A 41 8.26 17.46 12.99
N LYS A 42 8.39 16.57 12.02
CA LYS A 42 9.31 16.72 10.89
C LYS A 42 8.66 17.60 9.81
N PRO A 43 9.24 18.76 9.45
CA PRO A 43 8.69 19.63 8.42
C PRO A 43 8.78 18.97 7.05
N SER A 44 7.81 19.28 6.17
CA SER A 44 7.88 18.98 4.76
C SER A 44 8.32 20.21 3.97
N PRO A 45 9.17 20.08 2.94
CA PRO A 45 9.56 21.20 2.09
C PRO A 45 8.39 21.78 1.27
N LEU A 46 7.26 21.09 1.24
CA LEU A 46 6.03 21.51 0.56
C LEU A 46 5.03 22.22 1.48
N ASP A 47 5.37 22.38 2.76
CA ASP A 47 4.48 23.00 3.72
C ASP A 47 4.54 24.53 3.62
N ALA A 48 3.38 25.17 3.42
CA ALA A 48 3.24 26.60 3.58
C ALA A 48 3.24 27.00 5.07
N VAL A 49 2.79 26.11 5.95
CA VAL A 49 2.76 26.27 7.41
C VAL A 49 3.47 25.09 8.04
N PRO A 50 4.58 25.29 8.77
CA PRO A 50 5.31 24.20 9.43
C PRO A 50 4.43 23.43 10.42
N ILE A 51 4.62 22.11 10.50
CA ILE A 51 3.84 21.27 11.42
C ILE A 51 3.97 21.69 12.89
N THR A 52 5.10 22.22 13.28
CA THR A 52 5.31 22.76 14.64
C THR A 52 4.34 23.90 14.94
N LEU A 53 4.13 24.81 13.97
CA LEU A 53 3.17 25.90 14.11
C LEU A 53 1.72 25.39 14.08
N LEU A 54 1.42 24.41 13.22
CA LEU A 54 0.10 23.76 13.22
C LEU A 54 -0.25 23.16 14.58
N LYS A 55 0.74 22.60 15.27
CA LYS A 55 0.55 22.00 16.60
C LYS A 55 0.46 23.05 17.71
N SER A 56 1.33 24.05 17.70
CA SER A 56 1.36 25.08 18.75
C SER A 56 0.15 26.02 18.69
N CYS A 57 -0.41 26.24 17.49
CA CYS A 57 -1.61 27.06 17.26
C CYS A 57 -2.81 26.20 16.83
N ALA A 58 -2.93 25.00 17.41
CA ALA A 58 -3.97 24.03 17.03
C ALA A 58 -5.38 24.61 17.14
N ASP A 59 -5.64 25.50 18.11
CA ASP A 59 -6.97 26.12 18.31
C ASP A 59 -7.43 26.93 17.10
N VAL A 60 -6.48 27.50 16.33
CA VAL A 60 -6.80 28.24 15.10
C VAL A 60 -6.87 27.31 13.89
N PHE A 61 -5.89 26.42 13.75
CA PHE A 61 -5.76 25.61 12.54
C PHE A 61 -6.73 24.42 12.47
N VAL A 62 -7.13 23.86 13.61
CA VAL A 62 -8.02 22.70 13.66
C VAL A 62 -9.35 22.98 12.96
N ALA A 63 -10.01 24.09 13.26
CA ALA A 63 -11.29 24.45 12.63
C ALA A 63 -11.16 24.59 11.09
N ILE A 64 -10.05 25.15 10.62
CA ILE A 64 -9.77 25.29 9.17
C ILE A 64 -9.59 23.90 8.54
N ILE A 65 -8.82 23.02 9.18
CA ILE A 65 -8.57 21.66 8.68
C ILE A 65 -9.85 20.81 8.70
N VAL A 66 -10.68 20.91 9.74
CA VAL A 66 -11.98 20.24 9.82
C VAL A 66 -12.88 20.66 8.67
N ARG A 67 -12.99 21.97 8.43
CA ARG A 67 -13.78 22.51 7.31
C ARG A 67 -13.25 22.00 5.96
N LEU A 68 -11.94 22.04 5.74
CA LEU A 68 -11.30 21.54 4.53
C LEU A 68 -11.57 20.03 4.32
N ALA A 69 -11.40 19.22 5.37
CA ALA A 69 -11.62 17.79 5.30
C ALA A 69 -13.08 17.44 4.99
N ASN A 70 -14.02 18.05 5.74
CA ASN A 70 -15.44 17.78 5.55
C ASN A 70 -15.94 18.23 4.17
N LEU A 71 -15.50 19.40 3.68
CA LEU A 71 -15.81 19.82 2.32
C LEU A 71 -15.25 18.84 1.29
N SER A 72 -13.99 18.45 1.43
CA SER A 72 -13.32 17.47 0.57
C SER A 72 -14.06 16.11 0.53
N PHE A 73 -14.56 15.64 1.68
CA PHE A 73 -15.28 14.37 1.78
C PHE A 73 -16.70 14.45 1.19
N THR A 74 -17.40 15.54 1.46
CA THR A 74 -18.75 15.77 0.92
C THR A 74 -18.73 15.90 -0.60
N GLU A 75 -17.75 16.61 -1.16
CA GLU A 75 -17.57 16.75 -2.60
C GLU A 75 -16.96 15.52 -3.28
N GLY A 76 -16.47 14.53 -2.50
CA GLY A 76 -15.76 13.39 -3.03
C GLY A 76 -14.49 13.77 -3.79
N HIS A 77 -13.81 14.84 -3.36
CA HIS A 77 -12.68 15.41 -4.09
C HIS A 77 -11.46 15.65 -3.20
N SER A 78 -10.34 15.03 -3.53
CA SER A 78 -9.05 15.31 -2.89
C SER A 78 -8.45 16.58 -3.48
N PRO A 79 -8.10 17.60 -2.65
CA PRO A 79 -7.69 18.89 -3.17
C PRO A 79 -6.40 18.82 -4.01
N ALA A 80 -6.45 19.35 -5.24
CA ALA A 80 -5.35 19.30 -6.21
C ALA A 80 -4.03 19.89 -5.69
N ARG A 81 -4.13 20.96 -4.87
CA ARG A 81 -2.96 21.63 -4.28
C ARG A 81 -2.04 20.66 -3.50
N TYR A 82 -2.57 19.58 -2.95
CA TYR A 82 -1.83 18.64 -2.10
C TYR A 82 -1.38 17.36 -2.83
N LYS A 83 -1.56 17.30 -4.16
CA LYS A 83 -1.18 16.13 -4.96
C LYS A 83 0.27 16.14 -5.46
N LYS A 84 0.96 17.27 -5.34
CA LYS A 84 2.35 17.40 -5.77
C LYS A 84 3.28 16.76 -4.76
N ALA A 85 4.25 15.97 -5.25
CA ALA A 85 5.28 15.34 -4.44
C ALA A 85 6.66 15.87 -4.82
N GLN A 86 7.52 16.06 -3.81
CA GLN A 86 8.94 16.24 -4.01
C GLN A 86 9.63 14.91 -3.71
N VAL A 87 10.21 14.30 -4.72
CA VAL A 87 10.97 13.07 -4.58
C VAL A 87 12.39 13.38 -4.15
N MET A 88 12.82 12.75 -3.07
CA MET A 88 14.20 12.76 -2.60
C MET A 88 14.77 11.36 -2.76
N PRO A 89 15.79 11.17 -3.63
CA PRO A 89 16.43 9.88 -3.78
C PRO A 89 17.24 9.57 -2.52
N LEU A 90 16.94 8.41 -1.90
CA LEU A 90 17.65 7.90 -0.73
C LEU A 90 18.42 6.65 -1.11
N LEU A 91 19.73 6.63 -0.92
CA LEU A 91 20.58 5.47 -1.20
C LEU A 91 20.09 4.27 -0.37
N LYS A 92 19.87 3.10 -1.00
CA LYS A 92 19.31 1.89 -0.38
C LYS A 92 20.19 1.36 0.75
N LYS A 93 21.53 1.41 0.55
CA LYS A 93 22.54 1.00 1.54
C LYS A 93 23.77 1.88 1.42
N SER A 94 24.49 2.09 2.51
CA SER A 94 25.80 2.73 2.49
C SER A 94 26.78 1.91 1.65
N GLY A 95 27.64 2.58 0.86
CA GLY A 95 28.65 1.92 0.02
C GLY A 95 28.18 1.50 -1.36
N LEU A 96 26.91 1.66 -1.72
CA LEU A 96 26.45 1.48 -3.09
C LEU A 96 26.95 2.63 -3.99
N ASP A 97 27.14 2.32 -5.27
CA ASP A 97 27.53 3.33 -6.27
C ASP A 97 26.44 4.40 -6.39
N SER A 98 26.78 5.62 -6.01
CA SER A 98 25.87 6.77 -6.03
C SER A 98 25.61 7.33 -7.44
N SER A 99 26.32 6.87 -8.47
CA SER A 99 26.08 7.25 -9.86
C SER A 99 24.91 6.48 -10.49
N LEU A 100 24.52 5.33 -9.90
CA LEU A 100 23.47 4.47 -10.41
C LEU A 100 22.09 4.79 -9.80
N PRO A 101 21.11 5.27 -10.58
CA PRO A 101 19.75 5.58 -10.09
C PRO A 101 19.04 4.37 -9.47
N SER A 102 19.31 3.15 -9.94
CA SER A 102 18.77 1.90 -9.40
C SER A 102 19.13 1.63 -7.93
N ASN A 103 20.21 2.27 -7.44
CA ASN A 103 20.64 2.16 -6.04
C ASN A 103 19.86 3.06 -5.09
N TYR A 104 18.91 3.84 -5.58
CA TYR A 104 18.13 4.76 -4.77
C TYR A 104 16.68 4.30 -4.58
N ARG A 105 16.10 4.68 -3.42
CA ARG A 105 14.66 4.63 -3.17
C ARG A 105 14.09 6.02 -3.41
N PRO A 106 13.04 6.17 -4.23
CA PRO A 106 12.39 7.47 -4.47
C PRO A 106 11.43 7.80 -3.32
N ILE A 107 11.92 8.48 -2.28
CA ILE A 107 11.07 8.88 -1.15
C ILE A 107 10.28 10.14 -1.50
N SER A 108 8.97 10.04 -1.56
CA SER A 108 8.05 11.15 -1.84
C SER A 108 7.76 11.95 -0.57
N ASN A 109 8.22 13.20 -0.54
CA ASN A 109 7.77 14.18 0.45
C ASN A 109 6.44 14.76 0.00
N LEU A 110 5.42 14.63 0.85
CA LEU A 110 4.10 15.20 0.68
C LEU A 110 3.89 16.29 1.71
N SER A 111 2.97 17.24 1.45
CA SER A 111 2.64 18.27 2.42
C SER A 111 2.02 17.68 3.69
N THR A 112 2.21 18.36 4.81
CA THR A 112 1.61 17.96 6.09
C THR A 112 0.10 17.89 6.02
N ILE A 113 -0.55 18.82 5.35
CA ILE A 113 -2.02 18.83 5.18
C ILE A 113 -2.49 17.63 4.37
N SER A 114 -1.77 17.22 3.29
CA SER A 114 -2.06 15.96 2.58
C SER A 114 -2.08 14.79 3.55
N LYS A 115 -1.02 14.66 4.36
CA LYS A 115 -0.90 13.55 5.33
C LYS A 115 -1.96 13.60 6.42
N VAL A 116 -2.46 14.78 6.80
CA VAL A 116 -3.59 14.90 7.74
C VAL A 116 -4.87 14.37 7.09
N LEU A 117 -5.20 14.80 5.88
CA LEU A 117 -6.38 14.33 5.13
C LEU A 117 -6.31 12.81 4.92
N GLU A 118 -5.16 12.30 4.50
CA GLU A 118 -4.93 10.86 4.33
C GLU A 118 -5.15 10.08 5.63
N ARG A 119 -4.71 10.58 6.79
CA ARG A 119 -4.91 9.93 8.08
C ARG A 119 -6.38 9.93 8.51
N LEU A 120 -7.11 11.00 8.22
CA LEU A 120 -8.55 11.08 8.50
C LEU A 120 -9.34 10.07 7.64
N VAL A 121 -8.95 9.91 6.38
CA VAL A 121 -9.49 8.85 5.50
C VAL A 121 -9.07 7.46 5.98
N LEU A 122 -7.80 7.27 6.35
CA LEU A 122 -7.28 5.98 6.78
C LEU A 122 -8.02 5.42 8.01
N VAL A 123 -8.41 6.27 8.95
CA VAL A 123 -9.18 5.86 10.14
C VAL A 123 -10.50 5.19 9.76
N GLN A 124 -11.11 5.59 8.65
CA GLN A 124 -12.38 5.04 8.16
C GLN A 124 -12.16 3.91 7.14
N LEU A 125 -11.23 4.08 6.23
CA LEU A 125 -10.96 3.11 5.16
C LEU A 125 -10.31 1.81 5.68
N ARG A 126 -9.37 1.91 6.62
CA ARG A 126 -8.63 0.73 7.14
C ARG A 126 -9.56 -0.32 7.75
N PRO A 127 -10.46 -0.02 8.71
CA PRO A 127 -11.33 -1.04 9.27
C PRO A 127 -12.26 -1.65 8.23
N HIS A 128 -12.70 -0.87 7.23
CA HIS A 128 -13.52 -1.37 6.14
C HIS A 128 -12.77 -2.38 5.27
N LEU A 129 -11.55 -2.07 4.83
CA LEU A 129 -10.74 -2.99 4.03
C LEU A 129 -10.34 -4.23 4.81
N LEU A 130 -9.83 -4.07 6.05
CA LEU A 130 -9.37 -5.20 6.87
C LEU A 130 -10.52 -6.10 7.35
N GLY A 131 -11.75 -5.60 7.42
CA GLY A 131 -12.94 -6.38 7.75
C GLY A 131 -13.52 -7.14 6.57
N SER A 132 -13.06 -6.90 5.35
CA SER A 132 -13.52 -7.61 4.16
C SER A 132 -12.89 -8.99 4.06
N VAL A 133 -13.71 -10.00 3.70
CA VAL A 133 -13.24 -11.36 3.39
C VAL A 133 -12.28 -11.39 2.18
N ASN A 134 -12.31 -10.34 1.37
CA ASN A 134 -11.45 -10.19 0.21
C ASN A 134 -10.06 -9.60 0.54
N PHE A 135 -9.83 -9.18 1.78
CA PHE A 135 -8.49 -8.76 2.21
C PHE A 135 -7.71 -9.99 2.71
N SER A 136 -6.53 -10.23 2.14
CA SER A 136 -5.74 -11.41 2.48
C SER A 136 -5.47 -11.49 4.00
N GLU A 137 -5.91 -12.56 4.65
CA GLU A 137 -5.66 -12.83 6.07
C GLU A 137 -4.18 -13.00 6.38
N TYR A 138 -3.42 -13.49 5.42
CA TYR A 138 -1.96 -13.72 5.52
C TYR A 138 -1.11 -12.50 5.16
N GLN A 139 -1.71 -11.33 4.85
CA GLN A 139 -0.98 -10.08 4.72
C GLN A 139 -0.81 -9.44 6.11
N SER A 140 0.37 -9.57 6.70
CA SER A 140 0.71 -8.97 8.00
C SER A 140 1.18 -7.52 7.90
N GLY A 141 1.68 -7.11 6.76
CA GLY A 141 2.13 -5.74 6.55
C GLY A 141 1.00 -4.73 6.76
N TYR A 142 1.31 -3.61 7.42
CA TYR A 142 0.39 -2.49 7.63
C TYR A 142 -0.81 -2.78 8.54
N ARG A 143 -0.82 -3.92 9.24
CA ARG A 143 -1.81 -4.30 10.24
C ARG A 143 -1.35 -3.93 11.64
N THR A 144 -2.30 -3.49 12.47
CA THR A 144 -2.05 -3.26 13.90
C THR A 144 -1.85 -4.60 14.61
N GLY A 145 -0.85 -4.69 15.49
CA GLY A 145 -0.54 -5.92 16.22
C GLY A 145 0.27 -6.95 15.44
N HIS A 146 0.69 -6.63 14.19
CA HIS A 146 1.55 -7.46 13.38
C HIS A 146 2.90 -6.76 13.18
N SER A 147 3.97 -7.55 13.14
CA SER A 147 5.34 -7.09 12.91
C SER A 147 6.09 -8.08 12.01
N THR A 148 7.31 -7.76 11.63
CA THR A 148 8.19 -8.68 10.92
C THR A 148 8.47 -9.94 11.74
N GLU A 149 8.60 -9.78 13.06
CA GLU A 149 8.84 -10.90 13.98
C GLU A 149 7.63 -11.85 14.03
N THR A 150 6.40 -11.30 14.11
CA THR A 150 5.19 -12.16 14.12
C THR A 150 4.98 -12.86 12.78
N ALA A 151 5.29 -12.20 11.67
CA ALA A 151 5.24 -12.82 10.34
C ALA A 151 6.27 -13.95 10.20
N LEU A 152 7.50 -13.71 10.66
CA LEU A 152 8.56 -14.72 10.65
C LEU A 152 8.22 -15.91 11.57
N LEU A 153 7.63 -15.64 12.74
CA LEU A 153 7.21 -16.67 13.66
C LEU A 153 6.21 -17.63 13.02
N GLU A 154 5.22 -17.13 12.28
CA GLU A 154 4.25 -17.96 11.58
C GLU A 154 4.88 -18.83 10.49
N VAL A 155 5.82 -18.27 9.72
CA VAL A 155 6.56 -19.03 8.71
C VAL A 155 7.40 -20.12 9.37
N LEU A 156 8.10 -19.81 10.45
CA LEU A 156 8.94 -20.77 11.18
C LEU A 156 8.11 -21.86 11.86
N ASP A 157 6.95 -21.51 12.46
CA ASP A 157 6.05 -22.48 13.08
C ASP A 157 5.58 -23.52 12.07
N SER A 158 5.25 -23.10 10.85
CA SER A 158 4.88 -24.01 9.78
C SER A 158 6.01 -24.97 9.38
N VAL A 159 7.25 -24.51 9.43
CA VAL A 159 8.45 -25.31 9.13
C VAL A 159 8.73 -26.32 10.24
N TYR A 160 8.67 -25.88 11.50
CA TYR A 160 8.88 -26.78 12.64
C TYR A 160 7.80 -27.87 12.72
N THR A 161 6.54 -27.49 12.51
CA THR A 161 5.43 -28.45 12.43
C THR A 161 5.68 -29.50 11.34
N ALA A 162 6.11 -29.07 10.14
CA ALA A 162 6.43 -30.00 9.06
C ALA A 162 7.62 -30.91 9.41
N ALA A 163 8.63 -30.38 10.10
CA ALA A 163 9.79 -31.17 10.53
C ALA A 163 9.40 -32.23 11.58
N ASP A 164 8.53 -31.89 12.52
CA ASP A 164 7.99 -32.85 13.51
C ASP A 164 7.20 -33.97 12.83
N ASP A 165 6.47 -33.64 11.75
CA ASP A 165 5.75 -34.60 10.89
C ASP A 165 6.68 -35.34 9.90
N LYS A 166 8.01 -35.16 9.99
CA LYS A 166 9.02 -35.73 9.09
C LYS A 166 8.78 -35.39 7.61
N GLN A 167 8.24 -34.18 7.37
CA GLN A 167 8.04 -33.63 6.04
C GLN A 167 9.23 -32.79 5.62
N LEU A 168 9.43 -32.64 4.30
CA LEU A 168 10.38 -31.73 3.72
C LEU A 168 9.70 -30.37 3.50
N SER A 169 10.33 -29.28 3.96
CA SER A 169 9.85 -27.92 3.74
C SER A 169 10.69 -27.23 2.69
N VAL A 170 10.03 -26.64 1.70
CA VAL A 170 10.63 -25.71 0.72
C VAL A 170 10.05 -24.34 0.96
N ILE A 171 10.91 -23.33 1.18
CA ILE A 171 10.51 -21.94 1.34
C ILE A 171 11.11 -21.11 0.22
N ILE A 172 10.26 -20.31 -0.43
CA ILE A 172 10.66 -19.36 -1.48
C ILE A 172 10.25 -17.97 -1.04
N GLY A 173 11.23 -17.05 -0.97
CA GLY A 173 10.98 -15.62 -0.78
C GLY A 173 10.84 -14.94 -2.15
N LEU A 174 9.76 -14.19 -2.32
CA LEU A 174 9.51 -13.38 -3.50
C LEU A 174 9.47 -11.90 -3.08
N ASP A 175 10.22 -11.06 -3.78
CA ASP A 175 10.24 -9.60 -3.64
C ASP A 175 9.60 -8.97 -4.88
N LEU A 176 8.69 -8.03 -4.66
CA LEU A 176 8.06 -7.28 -5.76
C LEU A 176 8.90 -6.04 -6.08
N SER A 177 9.65 -6.11 -7.16
CA SER A 177 10.46 -4.98 -7.62
C SER A 177 9.59 -3.76 -7.95
N ALA A 178 9.96 -2.59 -7.39
CA ALA A 178 9.25 -1.32 -7.60
C ALA A 178 7.74 -1.37 -7.24
N ALA A 179 7.38 -2.12 -6.22
CA ALA A 179 6.02 -2.48 -5.82
C ALA A 179 5.02 -1.31 -5.87
N PHE A 180 5.36 -0.17 -5.24
CA PHE A 180 4.49 1.02 -5.24
C PHE A 180 4.42 1.74 -6.59
N ASP A 181 5.45 1.59 -7.42
CA ASP A 181 5.58 2.29 -8.70
C ASP A 181 4.82 1.57 -9.83
N THR A 182 4.46 0.31 -9.64
CA THR A 182 3.77 -0.53 -10.63
C THR A 182 2.25 -0.60 -10.43
N VAL A 183 1.71 0.03 -9.39
CA VAL A 183 0.27 0.03 -9.11
C VAL A 183 -0.49 0.77 -10.21
N GLN A 184 -1.32 0.06 -10.96
CA GLN A 184 -2.21 0.62 -11.98
C GLN A 184 -3.47 1.18 -11.33
N HIS A 185 -3.77 2.45 -11.58
CA HIS A 185 -4.84 3.17 -10.90
C HIS A 185 -6.23 2.61 -11.21
N ASP A 186 -6.48 2.23 -12.47
CA ASP A 186 -7.74 1.65 -12.94
C ASP A 186 -8.03 0.30 -12.29
N ILE A 187 -7.02 -0.57 -12.20
CA ILE A 187 -7.13 -1.87 -11.51
C ILE A 187 -7.38 -1.68 -10.02
N LEU A 188 -6.63 -0.80 -9.36
CA LEU A 188 -6.81 -0.50 -7.94
C LEU A 188 -8.22 0.02 -7.66
N LEU A 189 -8.70 1.01 -8.45
CA LEU A 189 -10.03 1.61 -8.28
C LEU A 189 -11.15 0.60 -8.55
N ASN A 190 -11.00 -0.21 -9.60
CA ASN A 190 -11.97 -1.27 -9.89
C ASN A 190 -12.02 -2.30 -8.74
N ARG A 191 -10.87 -2.66 -8.18
CA ARG A 191 -10.79 -3.58 -7.04
C ARG A 191 -11.43 -2.99 -5.78
N LEU A 192 -11.13 -1.74 -5.46
CA LEU A 192 -11.77 -1.04 -4.34
C LEU A 192 -13.29 -1.03 -4.47
N ARG A 193 -13.81 -0.83 -5.70
CA ARG A 193 -15.23 -0.83 -5.98
C ARG A 193 -15.85 -2.23 -5.88
N VAL A 194 -15.30 -3.19 -6.62
CA VAL A 194 -15.95 -4.51 -6.85
C VAL A 194 -15.66 -5.48 -5.71
N GLU A 195 -14.41 -5.50 -5.23
CA GLU A 195 -13.98 -6.47 -4.21
C GLU A 195 -14.10 -5.92 -2.79
N PHE A 196 -14.02 -4.61 -2.60
CA PHE A 196 -14.06 -3.99 -1.28
C PHE A 196 -15.29 -3.11 -1.04
N GLY A 197 -16.20 -2.96 -2.00
CA GLY A 197 -17.45 -2.22 -1.80
C GLY A 197 -17.25 -0.73 -1.47
N VAL A 198 -16.17 -0.12 -1.95
CA VAL A 198 -15.99 1.33 -1.85
C VAL A 198 -16.70 1.98 -3.02
N THR A 199 -17.69 2.84 -2.74
CA THR A 199 -18.59 3.38 -3.77
C THR A 199 -18.80 4.89 -3.62
N SER A 200 -19.59 5.48 -4.49
CA SER A 200 -20.08 6.86 -4.41
C SER A 200 -18.96 7.90 -4.13
N THR A 201 -19.18 8.83 -3.20
CA THR A 201 -18.24 9.92 -2.90
C THR A 201 -16.94 9.43 -2.28
N ALA A 202 -16.95 8.30 -1.56
CA ALA A 202 -15.72 7.70 -1.04
C ALA A 202 -14.80 7.20 -2.18
N LEU A 203 -15.36 6.52 -3.17
CA LEU A 203 -14.60 6.11 -4.36
C LEU A 203 -14.15 7.31 -5.20
N SER A 204 -15.03 8.32 -5.39
CA SER A 204 -14.67 9.57 -6.08
C SER A 204 -13.47 10.25 -5.41
N TRP A 205 -13.48 10.31 -4.08
CA TRP A 205 -12.37 10.90 -3.33
C TRP A 205 -11.06 10.13 -3.55
N LEU A 206 -11.10 8.80 -3.46
CA LEU A 206 -9.92 7.95 -3.71
C LEU A 206 -9.46 8.05 -5.17
N THR A 207 -10.39 8.11 -6.12
CA THR A 207 -10.08 8.34 -7.53
C THR A 207 -9.31 9.64 -7.71
N THR A 208 -9.86 10.74 -7.19
CA THR A 208 -9.18 12.04 -7.30
C THR A 208 -7.90 12.10 -6.48
N TYR A 209 -7.76 11.32 -5.41
CA TYR A 209 -6.55 11.25 -4.61
C TYR A 209 -5.38 10.60 -5.39
N ILE A 210 -5.61 9.50 -6.11
CA ILE A 210 -4.53 8.78 -6.80
C ILE A 210 -4.25 9.30 -8.21
N THR A 211 -5.26 9.86 -8.90
CA THR A 211 -5.10 10.38 -10.26
C THR A 211 -4.58 11.81 -10.31
N ASN A 212 -4.06 12.22 -11.48
CA ASN A 212 -3.58 13.57 -11.73
C ASN A 212 -2.56 14.07 -10.68
N ARG A 213 -1.68 13.19 -10.25
CA ARG A 213 -0.58 13.53 -9.35
C ARG A 213 0.63 14.00 -10.13
N GLU A 214 1.41 14.83 -9.48
CA GLU A 214 2.64 15.38 -10.04
C GLU A 214 3.81 15.14 -9.10
N GLN A 215 4.98 14.94 -9.68
CA GLN A 215 6.20 14.86 -8.89
C GLN A 215 7.38 15.53 -9.61
N TYR A 216 8.36 15.94 -8.82
CA TYR A 216 9.67 16.36 -9.28
C TYR A 216 10.74 15.82 -8.34
N VAL A 217 11.93 15.57 -8.87
CA VAL A 217 13.09 15.12 -8.08
C VAL A 217 13.89 16.32 -7.62
N LYS A 218 14.35 16.30 -6.37
CA LYS A 218 15.26 17.32 -5.84
C LYS A 218 16.50 16.68 -5.26
N VAL A 219 17.68 17.11 -5.74
CA VAL A 219 18.99 16.68 -5.26
C VAL A 219 19.82 17.94 -4.95
N GLY A 220 20.12 18.17 -3.69
CA GLY A 220 20.76 19.41 -3.23
C GLY A 220 19.96 20.64 -3.62
N GLN A 221 20.55 21.53 -4.42
CA GLN A 221 19.89 22.75 -4.93
C GLN A 221 19.25 22.56 -6.31
N GLN A 222 19.46 21.42 -6.96
CA GLN A 222 18.93 21.13 -8.28
C GLN A 222 17.55 20.47 -8.21
N SER A 223 16.66 20.84 -9.13
CA SER A 223 15.33 20.25 -9.27
C SER A 223 15.07 19.85 -10.71
N SER A 224 14.47 18.69 -10.92
CA SER A 224 13.99 18.29 -12.24
C SER A 224 12.76 19.10 -12.68
N SER A 225 12.37 18.95 -13.94
CA SER A 225 11.02 19.29 -14.39
C SER A 225 9.96 18.46 -13.61
N THR A 226 8.74 19.01 -13.56
CA THR A 226 7.59 18.28 -13.00
C THR A 226 7.05 17.26 -14.00
N VAL A 227 6.76 16.05 -13.54
CA VAL A 227 6.19 14.95 -14.34
C VAL A 227 4.82 14.58 -13.79
N HIS A 228 3.87 14.29 -14.67
CA HIS A 228 2.58 13.70 -14.30
C HIS A 228 2.72 12.18 -14.10
N LEU A 229 2.02 11.67 -13.09
CA LEU A 229 1.98 10.24 -12.78
C LEU A 229 0.70 9.61 -13.34
N THR A 230 0.85 8.58 -14.15
CA THR A 230 -0.25 7.78 -14.71
C THR A 230 -0.48 6.46 -13.96
N SER A 231 0.51 6.01 -13.24
CA SER A 231 0.51 4.89 -12.27
C SER A 231 1.17 5.39 -11.00
N VAL A 232 1.38 4.55 -10.00
CA VAL A 232 2.10 4.88 -8.75
C VAL A 232 1.21 5.34 -7.60
N VAL A 233 1.40 4.68 -6.47
CA VAL A 233 1.01 5.23 -5.16
C VAL A 233 2.26 5.79 -4.50
N PRO A 234 2.31 7.08 -4.12
CA PRO A 234 3.55 7.72 -3.68
C PRO A 234 4.19 7.02 -2.49
N GLN A 235 5.44 6.59 -2.63
CA GLN A 235 6.20 5.98 -1.54
C GLN A 235 6.49 7.05 -0.48
N GLY A 236 5.81 6.96 0.66
CA GLY A 236 5.82 7.96 1.75
C GLY A 236 4.46 8.63 1.98
N SER A 237 3.43 8.26 1.21
CA SER A 237 2.04 8.60 1.52
C SER A 237 1.51 7.76 2.69
N VAL A 238 0.45 8.25 3.33
CA VAL A 238 -0.19 7.55 4.46
C VAL A 238 -1.12 6.44 3.99
N LEU A 239 -1.80 6.64 2.86
CA LEU A 239 -2.72 5.65 2.29
C LEU A 239 -2.00 4.60 1.44
N GLY A 240 -0.81 4.91 0.91
CA GLY A 240 -0.06 4.01 0.03
C GLY A 240 0.01 2.57 0.52
N PRO A 241 0.45 2.34 1.76
CA PRO A 241 0.58 0.99 2.32
C PRO A 241 -0.68 0.15 2.26
N ILE A 242 -1.82 0.69 2.71
CA ILE A 242 -3.09 -0.06 2.73
C ILE A 242 -3.69 -0.24 1.34
N LEU A 243 -3.50 0.74 0.45
CA LEU A 243 -3.94 0.66 -0.95
C LEU A 243 -3.13 -0.39 -1.71
N PHE A 244 -1.82 -0.47 -1.46
CA PHE A 244 -0.96 -1.51 -2.02
C PHE A 244 -1.37 -2.91 -1.53
N ALA A 245 -1.63 -3.08 -0.22
CA ALA A 245 -2.08 -4.35 0.33
C ALA A 245 -3.45 -4.78 -0.24
N ALA A 246 -4.38 -3.84 -0.45
CA ALA A 246 -5.63 -4.11 -1.16
C ALA A 246 -5.40 -4.46 -2.64
N TYR A 247 -4.45 -3.80 -3.31
CA TYR A 247 -4.08 -4.08 -4.70
C TYR A 247 -3.50 -5.48 -4.87
N THR A 248 -2.66 -5.96 -3.95
CA THR A 248 -2.02 -7.28 -4.02
C THR A 248 -2.84 -8.40 -3.39
N SER A 249 -3.98 -8.09 -2.77
CA SER A 249 -4.80 -9.07 -2.04
C SER A 249 -5.16 -10.34 -2.82
N PRO A 250 -5.48 -10.32 -4.14
CA PRO A 250 -5.80 -11.54 -4.89
C PRO A 250 -4.62 -12.48 -5.13
N VAL A 251 -3.39 -12.00 -4.98
CA VAL A 251 -2.19 -12.84 -5.17
C VAL A 251 -2.20 -14.04 -4.21
N GLY A 252 -2.67 -13.82 -2.99
CA GLY A 252 -2.80 -14.89 -2.00
C GLY A 252 -3.74 -16.02 -2.45
N ASP A 253 -4.86 -15.68 -3.06
CA ASP A 253 -5.82 -16.70 -3.54
C ASP A 253 -5.24 -17.50 -4.72
N ILE A 254 -4.48 -16.85 -5.58
CA ILE A 254 -3.77 -17.52 -6.68
C ILE A 254 -2.77 -18.52 -6.10
N ILE A 255 -1.95 -18.12 -5.14
CA ILE A 255 -0.98 -19.01 -4.49
C ILE A 255 -1.71 -20.19 -3.82
N LYS A 256 -2.77 -19.90 -3.07
CA LYS A 256 -3.57 -20.91 -2.37
C LYS A 256 -4.24 -21.91 -3.33
N SER A 257 -4.64 -21.48 -4.53
CA SER A 257 -5.23 -22.36 -5.54
C SER A 257 -4.27 -23.42 -6.06
N HIS A 258 -2.96 -23.22 -5.90
CA HIS A 258 -1.92 -24.19 -6.22
C HIS A 258 -1.55 -25.12 -5.06
N GLY A 259 -2.34 -25.14 -3.97
CA GLY A 259 -2.08 -25.99 -2.81
C GLY A 259 -0.84 -25.60 -2.01
N VAL A 260 -0.40 -24.36 -2.10
CA VAL A 260 0.80 -23.84 -1.46
C VAL A 260 0.40 -22.89 -0.34
N ARG A 261 1.08 -22.96 0.80
CA ARG A 261 0.93 -21.98 1.88
C ARG A 261 1.70 -20.72 1.53
N TYR A 262 1.23 -19.58 2.02
CA TYR A 262 1.92 -18.31 1.83
C TYR A 262 1.74 -17.40 3.04
N HIS A 263 2.68 -16.49 3.20
CA HIS A 263 2.60 -15.37 4.12
C HIS A 263 3.15 -14.12 3.43
N GLN A 264 2.49 -12.98 3.59
CA GLN A 264 2.88 -11.71 2.99
C GLN A 264 3.21 -10.70 4.08
N TYR A 265 4.28 -9.95 3.87
CA TYR A 265 4.62 -8.79 4.68
C TYR A 265 4.96 -7.62 3.76
N ALA A 266 4.02 -6.69 3.58
CA ALA A 266 4.11 -5.59 2.62
C ALA A 266 4.30 -6.11 1.17
N ASP A 267 5.44 -5.83 0.54
CA ASP A 267 5.85 -6.28 -0.78
C ASP A 267 6.55 -7.65 -0.78
N ASP A 268 7.02 -8.11 0.38
CA ASP A 268 7.62 -9.43 0.52
C ASP A 268 6.55 -10.53 0.62
N SER A 269 6.75 -11.63 -0.10
CA SER A 269 5.89 -12.81 -0.02
C SER A 269 6.73 -14.06 0.21
N TYR A 270 6.36 -14.85 1.20
CA TYR A 270 6.96 -16.15 1.49
C TYR A 270 5.98 -17.24 1.11
N ILE A 271 6.43 -18.18 0.28
CA ILE A 271 5.65 -19.31 -0.18
C ILE A 271 6.31 -20.57 0.41
N SER A 272 5.51 -21.45 1.00
CA SER A 272 6.01 -22.69 1.57
C SER A 272 5.17 -23.87 1.15
N ARG A 273 5.85 -24.99 0.90
CA ARG A 273 5.23 -26.29 0.66
C ARG A 273 5.92 -27.33 1.54
N CYS A 274 5.12 -28.14 2.21
CA CYS A 274 5.59 -29.22 3.07
C CYS A 274 5.07 -30.53 2.49
N GLU A 275 5.98 -31.50 2.22
CA GLU A 275 5.65 -32.79 1.60
C GLU A 275 6.42 -33.93 2.23
N LEU A 276 5.85 -35.14 2.16
CA LEU A 276 6.58 -36.37 2.55
C LEU A 276 7.78 -36.60 1.61
N PRO A 277 8.93 -37.03 2.11
CA PRO A 277 10.15 -37.25 1.33
C PRO A 277 10.02 -38.15 0.11
N THR A 278 9.00 -38.98 0.07
CA THR A 278 8.74 -39.96 -1.02
C THR A 278 8.09 -39.35 -2.25
N LEU A 279 7.67 -38.08 -2.22
CA LEU A 279 6.97 -37.39 -3.30
C LEU A 279 7.87 -36.41 -4.06
N LEU A 280 9.19 -36.54 -4.01
CA LEU A 280 10.17 -35.68 -4.69
C LEU A 280 10.53 -36.07 -6.16
N PRO A 281 9.68 -36.67 -7.03
CA PRO A 281 10.00 -36.75 -8.44
C PRO A 281 9.64 -35.50 -9.24
N ASP A 282 8.84 -34.57 -8.71
CA ASP A 282 8.35 -33.42 -9.48
C ASP A 282 9.13 -32.12 -9.22
N TYR A 283 10.43 -32.11 -9.49
CA TYR A 283 11.21 -30.88 -9.78
C TYR A 283 10.56 -30.00 -10.89
N LEU A 284 9.63 -30.58 -11.64
CA LEU A 284 8.90 -29.93 -12.73
C LEU A 284 7.83 -28.93 -12.24
N PHE A 285 7.31 -29.05 -11.01
CA PHE A 285 6.27 -28.14 -10.52
C PHE A 285 6.73 -26.68 -10.46
N TRP A 286 7.97 -26.44 -10.04
CA TRP A 286 8.53 -25.09 -9.94
C TRP A 286 8.99 -24.51 -11.29
N GLN A 287 9.28 -25.38 -12.29
CA GLN A 287 9.63 -24.96 -13.64
C GLN A 287 8.40 -24.56 -14.47
N THR A 288 7.22 -25.05 -14.14
CA THR A 288 5.97 -24.74 -14.85
C THR A 288 5.17 -23.59 -14.25
N ALA A 289 5.45 -23.19 -13.03
CA ALA A 289 4.94 -21.95 -12.45
C ALA A 289 5.66 -20.77 -13.10
N GLN A 290 5.38 -20.49 -14.37
CA GLN A 290 5.74 -19.24 -15.02
C GLN A 290 4.86 -18.15 -14.42
N TRP A 291 5.43 -17.37 -13.55
CA TRP A 291 4.82 -16.21 -12.93
C TRP A 291 4.69 -15.11 -13.98
N THR A 292 3.52 -14.97 -14.58
CA THR A 292 3.11 -13.85 -15.44
C THR A 292 2.33 -12.83 -14.63
#